data_10403c0fc5f8337b26dde75499525c74
#
_entry.id   10403c0fc5f8337b26dde75499525c74
#
_cell.length_a   1.000
_cell.length_b   1.000
_cell.length_c   1.000
_cell.angle_alpha   90.00
_cell.angle_beta   90.00
_cell.angle_gamma   90.00
#
_symmetry.space_group_name_H-M   'P 1'
#
loop_
_entity.id
_entity.type
_entity.pdbx_description
1 polymer ?
#
loop_
_entity_poly.entity_id
_entity_poly.type
_entity_poly.pdbx_seq_one_letter_code
_entity_poly.pdbx_strand_id
1 'polypeptide(L)'
;TSGWQASDLIINAARPGMGKTALTLSMARNIAVTKQVPVAFFSLEMSSVQLITRLISAETGLSSEKLRTGKLADHEWKQLNVKVGDLEKAPLYIDDTPALSIFDLRAKARRLASQHKIKLIVVDYLQLMTAGNNNKAGNREQEISTISRNLKSLAKELDIPVIALSQLSRAVETRGGTKRPQLSDLRESGAIEQDAD
;
A
#
# COMPACT_ATOMS: atom_id res chain seq x y z
N THR A 1 -12.74 -16.47 -4.62
CA THR A 1 -12.17 -16.20 -3.28
C THR A 1 -13.27 -15.73 -2.35
N SER A 2 -13.24 -16.12 -1.11
CA SER A 2 -14.18 -15.62 -0.08
C SER A 2 -13.74 -14.26 0.51
N GLY A 3 -12.96 -13.49 -0.21
CA GLY A 3 -12.28 -12.28 0.26
C GLY A 3 -10.88 -12.59 0.81
N TRP A 4 -10.23 -11.58 1.38
CA TRP A 4 -8.94 -11.74 2.03
C TRP A 4 -9.11 -12.36 3.40
N GLN A 5 -8.36 -13.42 3.66
CA GLN A 5 -8.42 -14.12 4.93
C GLN A 5 -7.42 -13.51 5.93
N ALA A 6 -7.69 -13.71 7.20
CA ALA A 6 -6.71 -13.41 8.24
C ALA A 6 -5.40 -14.17 7.96
N SER A 7 -4.27 -13.55 8.25
CA SER A 7 -2.92 -14.11 8.01
C SER A 7 -2.48 -14.24 6.54
N ASP A 8 -3.31 -13.80 5.56
CA ASP A 8 -2.91 -13.79 4.15
C ASP A 8 -1.88 -12.72 3.83
N LEU A 9 -0.93 -13.04 2.95
CA LEU A 9 -0.06 -12.09 2.26
C LEU A 9 -0.50 -11.99 0.79
N ILE A 10 -1.15 -10.89 0.46
CA ILE A 10 -1.66 -10.62 -0.89
C ILE A 10 -0.69 -9.74 -1.65
N ILE A 11 -0.23 -10.19 -2.82
CA ILE A 11 0.66 -9.41 -3.68
C ILE A 11 -0.13 -8.78 -4.83
N ASN A 12 -0.18 -7.44 -4.84
CA ASN A 12 -0.75 -6.68 -5.94
C ASN A 12 0.37 -6.11 -6.81
N ALA A 13 0.62 -6.72 -7.95
CA ALA A 13 1.72 -6.38 -8.83
C ALA A 13 1.27 -5.67 -10.11
N ALA A 14 1.97 -4.62 -10.49
CA ALA A 14 1.73 -3.90 -11.74
C ALA A 14 2.99 -3.20 -12.24
N ARG A 15 2.97 -2.82 -13.53
CA ARG A 15 3.98 -1.91 -14.11
C ARG A 15 3.75 -0.47 -13.60
N PRO A 16 4.80 0.39 -13.63
CA PRO A 16 4.66 1.81 -13.32
C PRO A 16 3.54 2.47 -14.14
N GLY A 17 2.78 3.38 -13.52
CA GLY A 17 1.70 4.11 -14.19
C GLY A 17 0.39 3.34 -14.37
N MET A 18 0.31 2.04 -14.02
CA MET A 18 -0.90 1.22 -14.16
C MET A 18 -1.94 1.43 -13.05
N GLY A 19 -1.71 2.38 -12.15
CA GLY A 19 -2.70 2.71 -11.12
C GLY A 19 -2.65 1.85 -9.85
N LYS A 20 -1.55 1.15 -9.58
CA LYS A 20 -1.36 0.28 -8.42
C LYS A 20 -1.73 0.96 -7.09
N THR A 21 -1.09 2.09 -6.78
CA THR A 21 -1.38 2.90 -5.59
C THR A 21 -2.82 3.42 -5.58
N ALA A 22 -3.35 3.86 -6.74
CA ALA A 22 -4.71 4.39 -6.82
C ALA A 22 -5.76 3.32 -6.49
N LEU A 23 -5.59 2.10 -7.00
CA LEU A 23 -6.47 0.97 -6.70
C LEU A 23 -6.46 0.65 -5.20
N THR A 24 -5.29 0.46 -4.61
CA THR A 24 -5.17 0.08 -3.19
C THR A 24 -5.58 1.20 -2.25
N LEU A 25 -5.31 2.45 -2.60
CA LEU A 25 -5.79 3.60 -1.83
C LEU A 25 -7.32 3.70 -1.85
N SER A 26 -7.95 3.42 -3.01
CA SER A 26 -9.42 3.37 -3.14
C SER A 26 -10.02 2.22 -2.32
N MET A 27 -9.38 1.05 -2.31
CA MET A 27 -9.78 -0.08 -1.46
C MET A 27 -9.66 0.27 0.02
N ALA A 28 -8.52 0.81 0.46
CA ALA A 28 -8.29 1.24 1.84
C ALA A 28 -9.32 2.30 2.27
N ARG A 29 -9.62 3.27 1.40
CA ARG A 29 -10.66 4.27 1.62
C ARG A 29 -12.04 3.60 1.81
N ASN A 30 -12.45 2.72 0.92
CA ASN A 30 -13.75 2.06 1.00
C ASN A 30 -13.89 1.25 2.30
N ILE A 31 -12.80 0.60 2.73
CA ILE A 31 -12.78 -0.17 3.98
C ILE A 31 -12.83 0.78 5.19
N ALA A 32 -12.00 1.82 5.22
CA ALA A 32 -11.92 2.71 6.37
C ALA A 32 -13.11 3.67 6.46
N VAL A 33 -13.49 4.34 5.36
CA VAL A 33 -14.57 5.34 5.36
C VAL A 33 -15.94 4.69 5.34
N THR A 34 -16.17 3.76 4.40
CA THR A 34 -17.53 3.21 4.21
C THR A 34 -17.85 2.11 5.22
N LYS A 35 -16.86 1.27 5.58
CA LYS A 35 -17.06 0.13 6.51
C LYS A 35 -16.61 0.42 7.92
N GLN A 36 -15.94 1.56 8.16
CA GLN A 36 -15.38 1.95 9.46
C GLN A 36 -14.44 0.88 10.05
N VAL A 37 -13.73 0.15 9.18
CA VAL A 37 -12.76 -0.87 9.59
C VAL A 37 -11.35 -0.24 9.58
N PRO A 38 -10.59 -0.35 10.69
CA PRO A 38 -9.29 0.27 10.81
C PRO A 38 -8.24 -0.32 9.85
N VAL A 39 -7.58 0.55 9.07
CA VAL A 39 -6.57 0.20 8.06
C VAL A 39 -5.27 0.94 8.33
N ALA A 40 -4.13 0.24 8.28
CA ALA A 40 -2.80 0.84 8.23
C ALA A 40 -2.28 0.86 6.79
N PHE A 41 -1.83 2.02 6.33
CA PHE A 41 -1.28 2.23 4.99
C PHE A 41 0.14 2.77 5.09
N PHE A 42 1.13 1.94 4.78
CA PHE A 42 2.54 2.31 4.74
C PHE A 42 2.90 2.70 3.31
N SER A 43 3.19 3.98 3.10
CA SER A 43 3.54 4.53 1.79
C SER A 43 5.02 4.90 1.74
N LEU A 44 5.79 4.17 0.96
CA LEU A 44 7.21 4.44 0.80
C LEU A 44 7.53 5.25 -0.48
N GLU A 45 6.56 5.37 -1.39
CA GLU A 45 6.70 6.11 -2.65
C GLU A 45 6.12 7.52 -2.57
N MET A 46 4.98 7.67 -1.91
CA MET A 46 4.22 8.92 -1.89
C MET A 46 4.12 9.47 -0.47
N SER A 47 4.19 10.81 -0.35
CA SER A 47 3.93 11.47 0.95
C SER A 47 2.46 11.35 1.36
N SER A 48 2.22 11.43 2.66
CA SER A 48 0.87 11.45 3.25
C SER A 48 0.00 12.57 2.66
N VAL A 49 0.57 13.74 2.42
CA VAL A 49 -0.12 14.87 1.78
C VAL A 49 -0.61 14.52 0.37
N GLN A 50 0.22 13.83 -0.42
CA GLN A 50 -0.17 13.40 -1.77
C GLN A 50 -1.28 12.37 -1.74
N LEU A 51 -1.23 11.42 -0.80
CA LEU A 51 -2.28 10.40 -0.63
C LEU A 51 -3.59 11.03 -0.17
N ILE A 52 -3.55 11.92 0.82
CA ILE A 52 -4.73 12.64 1.33
C ILE A 52 -5.35 13.50 0.22
N THR A 53 -4.54 14.20 -0.58
CA THR A 53 -5.04 14.96 -1.73
C THR A 53 -5.78 14.07 -2.73
N ARG A 54 -5.27 12.86 -3.00
CA ARG A 54 -5.96 11.87 -3.87
C ARG A 54 -7.26 11.37 -3.24
N LEU A 55 -7.27 11.11 -1.93
CA LEU A 55 -8.48 10.71 -1.22
C LEU A 55 -9.56 11.80 -1.28
N ILE A 56 -9.19 13.05 -1.02
CA ILE A 56 -10.10 14.20 -1.09
C ILE A 56 -10.62 14.36 -2.52
N SER A 57 -9.75 14.27 -3.53
CA SER A 57 -10.15 14.34 -4.95
C SER A 57 -11.15 13.24 -5.31
N ALA A 58 -10.93 12.01 -4.84
CA ALA A 58 -11.83 10.89 -5.07
C ALA A 58 -13.20 11.05 -4.37
N GLU A 59 -13.22 11.64 -3.16
CA GLU A 59 -14.44 11.88 -2.39
C GLU A 59 -15.29 13.03 -2.94
N THR A 60 -14.62 14.09 -3.36
CA THR A 60 -15.27 15.33 -3.77
C THR A 60 -15.53 15.41 -5.28
N GLY A 61 -14.82 14.61 -6.08
CA GLY A 61 -14.78 14.77 -7.53
C GLY A 61 -14.00 16.00 -8.02
N LEU A 62 -13.39 16.76 -7.09
CA LEU A 62 -12.57 17.92 -7.43
C LEU A 62 -11.21 17.47 -7.99
N SER A 63 -10.71 18.17 -9.01
CA SER A 63 -9.40 17.84 -9.55
C SER A 63 -8.30 18.14 -8.54
N SER A 64 -7.26 17.29 -8.53
CA SER A 64 -6.09 17.49 -7.68
C SER A 64 -5.39 18.83 -7.94
N GLU A 65 -5.50 19.38 -9.17
CA GLU A 65 -4.96 20.70 -9.51
C GLU A 65 -5.72 21.82 -8.78
N LYS A 66 -7.07 21.79 -8.77
CA LYS A 66 -7.88 22.75 -8.01
C LYS A 66 -7.56 22.70 -6.52
N LEU A 67 -7.46 21.48 -5.96
CA LEU A 67 -7.11 21.28 -4.54
C LEU A 67 -5.72 21.85 -4.23
N ARG A 68 -4.73 21.63 -5.10
CA ARG A 68 -3.36 22.11 -4.92
C ARG A 68 -3.24 23.63 -5.05
N THR A 69 -3.99 24.23 -5.96
CA THR A 69 -3.93 25.68 -6.22
C THR A 69 -4.89 26.51 -5.36
N GLY A 70 -5.81 25.85 -4.66
CA GLY A 70 -6.84 26.52 -3.86
C GLY A 70 -7.90 27.28 -4.69
N LYS A 71 -7.89 27.11 -6.01
CA LYS A 71 -8.86 27.76 -6.92
C LYS A 71 -10.20 27.03 -6.94
N LEU A 72 -10.92 27.15 -5.84
CA LEU A 72 -12.23 26.53 -5.63
C LEU A 72 -13.32 27.61 -5.60
N ALA A 73 -14.48 27.32 -6.23
CA ALA A 73 -15.67 28.14 -6.10
C ALA A 73 -16.32 27.91 -4.71
N ASP A 74 -17.17 28.85 -4.27
CA ASP A 74 -17.80 28.79 -2.94
C ASP A 74 -18.59 27.50 -2.68
N HIS A 75 -19.26 26.97 -3.72
CA HIS A 75 -19.97 25.70 -3.59
C HIS A 75 -19.01 24.51 -3.48
N GLU A 76 -17.85 24.56 -4.15
CA GLU A 76 -16.81 23.53 -4.07
C GLU A 76 -16.16 23.52 -2.66
N TRP A 77 -15.96 24.70 -2.05
CA TRP A 77 -15.51 24.82 -0.67
C TRP A 77 -16.49 24.20 0.33
N LYS A 78 -17.79 24.43 0.16
CA LYS A 78 -18.82 23.81 1.01
C LYS A 78 -18.81 22.28 0.86
N GLN A 79 -18.75 21.78 -0.36
CA GLN A 79 -18.66 20.34 -0.66
C GLN A 79 -17.40 19.71 -0.05
N LEU A 80 -16.26 20.37 -0.18
CA LEU A 80 -14.98 19.94 0.38
C LEU A 80 -15.09 19.77 1.89
N ASN A 81 -15.58 20.80 2.62
CA ASN A 81 -15.68 20.78 4.07
C ASN A 81 -16.56 19.62 4.59
N VAL A 82 -17.68 19.34 3.92
CA VAL A 82 -18.57 18.22 4.29
C VAL A 82 -17.85 16.89 4.11
N LYS A 83 -17.20 16.68 2.96
CA LYS A 83 -16.57 15.40 2.61
C LYS A 83 -15.28 15.12 3.37
N VAL A 84 -14.51 16.16 3.68
CA VAL A 84 -13.29 16.02 4.51
C VAL A 84 -13.64 15.57 5.93
N GLY A 85 -14.76 16.03 6.49
CA GLY A 85 -15.21 15.59 7.81
C GLY A 85 -15.45 14.08 7.93
N ASP A 86 -15.85 13.41 6.84
CA ASP A 86 -15.98 11.95 6.81
C ASP A 86 -14.62 11.24 6.76
N LEU A 87 -13.66 11.83 6.03
CA LEU A 87 -12.28 11.32 5.97
C LEU A 87 -11.54 11.47 7.30
N GLU A 88 -11.73 12.60 8.00
CA GLU A 88 -11.11 12.86 9.31
C GLU A 88 -11.51 11.83 10.37
N LYS A 89 -12.75 11.35 10.30
CA LYS A 89 -13.28 10.35 11.23
C LYS A 89 -12.94 8.92 10.84
N ALA A 90 -12.45 8.72 9.63
CA ALA A 90 -12.15 7.39 9.13
C ALA A 90 -10.92 6.79 9.83
N PRO A 91 -10.97 5.53 10.27
CA PRO A 91 -9.83 4.87 10.92
C PRO A 91 -8.79 4.41 9.88
N LEU A 92 -8.22 5.38 9.13
CA LEU A 92 -7.16 5.15 8.16
C LEU A 92 -5.86 5.77 8.66
N TYR A 93 -4.89 4.92 8.99
CA TYR A 93 -3.60 5.30 9.55
C TYR A 93 -2.54 5.26 8.45
N ILE A 94 -2.07 6.42 8.01
CA ILE A 94 -1.06 6.57 6.95
C ILE A 94 0.30 6.83 7.59
N ASP A 95 1.29 6.06 7.19
CA ASP A 95 2.70 6.25 7.55
C ASP A 95 3.51 6.38 6.26
N ASP A 96 4.18 7.52 6.07
CA ASP A 96 4.99 7.83 4.90
C ASP A 96 6.49 7.93 5.22
N THR A 97 6.93 7.19 6.23
CA THR A 97 8.35 7.13 6.60
C THR A 97 9.17 6.56 5.43
N PRO A 98 10.13 7.33 4.89
CA PRO A 98 10.94 6.88 3.77
C PRO A 98 11.92 5.78 4.20
N ALA A 99 12.28 4.90 3.25
CA ALA A 99 13.25 3.81 3.46
C ALA A 99 12.97 2.95 4.70
N LEU A 100 11.70 2.72 5.00
CA LEU A 100 11.26 1.96 6.17
C LEU A 100 11.83 0.54 6.14
N SER A 101 12.51 0.14 7.22
CA SER A 101 12.96 -1.24 7.35
C SER A 101 11.80 -2.18 7.69
N ILE A 102 11.94 -3.45 7.34
CA ILE A 102 10.91 -4.46 7.70
C ILE A 102 10.74 -4.57 9.23
N PHE A 103 11.79 -4.36 10.01
CA PHE A 103 11.73 -4.39 11.47
C PHE A 103 10.96 -3.19 12.04
N ASP A 104 11.18 -1.98 11.49
CA ASP A 104 10.45 -0.78 11.90
C ASP A 104 8.97 -0.88 11.51
N LEU A 105 8.68 -1.41 10.30
CA LEU A 105 7.31 -1.67 9.87
C LEU A 105 6.61 -2.62 10.85
N ARG A 106 7.25 -3.73 11.24
CA ARG A 106 6.70 -4.66 12.25
C ARG A 106 6.41 -3.98 13.57
N ALA A 107 7.35 -3.17 14.08
CA ALA A 107 7.16 -2.44 15.34
C ALA A 107 5.97 -1.47 15.27
N LYS A 108 5.87 -0.71 14.17
CA LYS A 108 4.75 0.22 13.92
C LYS A 108 3.42 -0.52 13.77
N ALA A 109 3.39 -1.61 12.99
CA ALA A 109 2.18 -2.42 12.78
C ALA A 109 1.67 -3.04 14.09
N ARG A 110 2.54 -3.58 14.93
CA ARG A 110 2.20 -4.09 16.26
C ARG A 110 1.58 -3.02 17.14
N ARG A 111 2.16 -1.82 17.15
CA ARG A 111 1.63 -0.68 17.90
C ARG A 111 0.24 -0.30 17.41
N LEU A 112 0.04 -0.17 16.09
CA LEU A 112 -1.25 0.14 15.50
C LEU A 112 -2.29 -0.97 15.77
N ALA A 113 -1.89 -2.24 15.69
CA ALA A 113 -2.77 -3.36 16.02
C ALA A 113 -3.21 -3.34 17.49
N SER A 114 -2.29 -3.03 18.41
CA SER A 114 -2.60 -2.94 19.85
C SER A 114 -3.50 -1.75 20.16
N GLN A 115 -3.16 -0.55 19.67
CA GLN A 115 -3.83 0.70 20.01
C GLN A 115 -5.13 0.92 19.22
N HIS A 116 -5.13 0.61 17.94
CA HIS A 116 -6.23 0.96 17.02
C HIS A 116 -6.94 -0.25 16.44
N LYS A 117 -6.54 -1.47 16.80
CA LYS A 117 -7.19 -2.71 16.37
C LYS A 117 -7.30 -2.82 14.84
N ILE A 118 -6.25 -2.41 14.12
CA ILE A 118 -6.23 -2.48 12.65
C ILE A 118 -6.60 -3.88 12.15
N LYS A 119 -7.27 -3.94 11.00
CA LYS A 119 -7.75 -5.17 10.38
C LYS A 119 -7.20 -5.41 8.97
N LEU A 120 -6.42 -4.47 8.46
CA LEU A 120 -5.74 -4.56 7.18
C LEU A 120 -4.45 -3.75 7.24
N ILE A 121 -3.40 -4.30 6.65
CA ILE A 121 -2.14 -3.59 6.41
C ILE A 121 -1.92 -3.49 4.91
N VAL A 122 -1.59 -2.29 4.42
CA VAL A 122 -1.17 -2.04 3.03
C VAL A 122 0.25 -1.52 3.02
N VAL A 123 1.10 -2.04 2.12
CA VAL A 123 2.50 -1.62 1.95
C VAL A 123 2.74 -1.22 0.49
N ASP A 124 3.03 0.05 0.23
CA ASP A 124 3.26 0.60 -1.12
C ASP A 124 4.66 1.21 -1.25
N TYR A 125 5.63 0.52 -1.84
CA TYR A 125 5.70 -0.84 -2.39
C TYR A 125 6.98 -1.56 -1.92
N LEU A 126 7.00 -2.88 -2.00
CA LEU A 126 8.04 -3.76 -1.42
C LEU A 126 9.48 -3.35 -1.77
N GLN A 127 9.72 -2.97 -3.03
CA GLN A 127 11.05 -2.64 -3.53
C GLN A 127 11.62 -1.33 -2.98
N LEU A 128 10.89 -0.57 -2.18
CA LEU A 128 11.43 0.61 -1.46
C LEU A 128 11.77 0.28 0.00
N MET A 129 11.42 -0.90 0.48
CA MET A 129 11.78 -1.36 1.81
C MET A 129 13.25 -1.77 1.90
N THR A 130 13.76 -1.79 3.13
CA THR A 130 15.09 -2.33 3.45
C THR A 130 14.97 -3.49 4.42
N ALA A 131 15.91 -4.45 4.34
CA ALA A 131 15.98 -5.54 5.31
C ALA A 131 16.67 -5.13 6.63
N GLY A 132 17.10 -3.86 6.75
CA GLY A 132 17.74 -3.36 7.98
C GLY A 132 19.18 -3.81 8.21
N ASN A 133 19.74 -4.63 7.34
CA ASN A 133 21.15 -5.02 7.43
C ASN A 133 22.02 -4.03 6.65
N ASN A 134 22.99 -3.41 7.32
CA ASN A 134 24.00 -2.51 6.73
C ASN A 134 25.00 -3.22 5.79
N ASN A 135 24.82 -4.48 5.47
CA ASN A 135 25.67 -5.19 4.53
C ASN A 135 25.36 -4.78 3.10
N LYS A 136 26.09 -3.77 2.64
CA LYS A 136 26.02 -3.15 1.30
C LYS A 136 26.31 -4.09 0.10
N ALA A 137 26.48 -5.37 0.29
CA ALA A 137 26.83 -6.35 -0.74
C ALA A 137 25.85 -7.53 -0.85
N GLY A 138 24.67 -7.44 -0.24
CA GLY A 138 23.63 -8.47 -0.38
C GLY A 138 22.95 -8.40 -1.75
N ASN A 139 22.68 -9.56 -2.35
CA ASN A 139 21.87 -9.65 -3.56
C ASN A 139 20.47 -9.07 -3.27
N ARG A 140 20.01 -8.12 -4.08
CA ARG A 140 18.68 -7.49 -3.95
C ARG A 140 17.55 -8.52 -3.87
N GLU A 141 17.69 -9.62 -4.57
CA GLU A 141 16.76 -10.74 -4.54
C GLU A 141 16.64 -11.34 -3.13
N GLN A 142 17.77 -11.52 -2.42
CA GLN A 142 17.77 -12.03 -1.04
C GLN A 142 17.13 -11.04 -0.06
N GLU A 143 17.33 -9.75 -0.28
CA GLU A 143 16.70 -8.70 0.52
C GLU A 143 15.18 -8.73 0.38
N ILE A 144 14.67 -8.76 -0.85
CA ILE A 144 13.23 -8.86 -1.13
C ILE A 144 12.65 -10.18 -0.57
N SER A 145 13.38 -11.30 -0.69
CA SER A 145 12.98 -12.57 -0.08
C SER A 145 12.85 -12.46 1.45
N THR A 146 13.79 -11.78 2.10
CA THR A 146 13.73 -11.55 3.54
C THR A 146 12.53 -10.69 3.93
N ILE A 147 12.26 -9.62 3.15
CA ILE A 147 11.11 -8.74 3.38
C ILE A 147 9.81 -9.51 3.22
N SER A 148 9.65 -10.28 2.14
CA SER A 148 8.45 -11.09 1.85
C SER A 148 8.13 -12.07 3.00
N ARG A 149 9.11 -12.87 3.42
CA ARG A 149 8.95 -13.81 4.54
C ARG A 149 8.56 -13.13 5.85
N ASN A 150 9.16 -11.97 6.12
CA ASN A 150 8.83 -11.21 7.32
C ASN A 150 7.43 -10.59 7.26
N LEU A 151 6.95 -10.15 6.08
CA LEU A 151 5.58 -9.70 5.91
C LEU A 151 4.57 -10.84 6.09
N LYS A 152 4.86 -12.03 5.54
CA LYS A 152 4.04 -13.23 5.79
C LYS A 152 4.02 -13.60 7.27
N SER A 153 5.18 -13.55 7.94
CA SER A 153 5.27 -13.79 9.38
C SER A 153 4.47 -12.77 10.18
N LEU A 154 4.50 -11.48 9.78
CA LEU A 154 3.73 -10.41 10.42
C LEU A 154 2.23 -10.62 10.24
N ALA A 155 1.76 -11.00 9.04
CA ALA A 155 0.38 -11.32 8.77
C ALA A 155 -0.15 -12.43 9.70
N LYS A 156 0.64 -13.52 9.84
CA LYS A 156 0.33 -14.62 10.76
C LYS A 156 0.36 -14.20 12.23
N GLU A 157 1.37 -13.44 12.62
CA GLU A 157 1.55 -12.99 14.00
C GLU A 157 0.39 -12.10 14.49
N LEU A 158 -0.07 -11.18 13.63
CA LEU A 158 -1.14 -10.26 13.98
C LEU A 158 -2.54 -10.81 13.65
N ASP A 159 -2.61 -11.92 12.92
CA ASP A 159 -3.84 -12.49 12.38
C ASP A 159 -4.64 -11.47 11.54
N ILE A 160 -3.91 -10.74 10.67
CA ILE A 160 -4.42 -9.66 9.82
C ILE A 160 -3.92 -9.86 8.39
N PRO A 161 -4.76 -9.67 7.33
CA PRO A 161 -4.30 -9.68 5.96
C PRO A 161 -3.34 -8.53 5.68
N VAL A 162 -2.28 -8.81 4.90
CA VAL A 162 -1.31 -7.82 4.44
C VAL A 162 -1.35 -7.76 2.93
N ILE A 163 -1.65 -6.58 2.37
CA ILE A 163 -1.54 -6.30 0.94
C ILE A 163 -0.21 -5.61 0.68
N ALA A 164 0.69 -6.27 -0.03
CA ALA A 164 1.95 -5.69 -0.43
C ALA A 164 1.97 -5.42 -1.94
N LEU A 165 2.28 -4.18 -2.30
CA LEU A 165 2.40 -3.78 -3.69
C LEU A 165 3.78 -4.15 -4.22
N SER A 166 3.83 -4.64 -5.45
CA SER A 166 5.07 -5.00 -6.12
C SER A 166 5.12 -4.43 -7.53
N GLN A 167 6.33 -4.10 -7.97
CA GLN A 167 6.56 -3.68 -9.35
C GLN A 167 6.95 -4.87 -10.19
N LEU A 168 6.26 -5.05 -11.34
CA LEU A 168 6.60 -6.10 -12.31
C LEU A 168 7.90 -5.77 -13.05
N SER A 169 8.63 -6.82 -13.44
CA SER A 169 9.81 -6.73 -14.30
C SER A 169 9.48 -6.07 -15.65
N ARG A 170 10.44 -5.33 -16.20
CA ARG A 170 10.34 -4.77 -17.56
C ARG A 170 10.26 -5.84 -18.65
N ALA A 171 10.63 -7.08 -18.35
CA ALA A 171 10.55 -8.20 -19.27
C ALA A 171 9.13 -8.44 -19.80
N VAL A 172 8.09 -8.08 -19.06
CA VAL A 172 6.69 -8.14 -19.51
C VAL A 172 6.48 -7.31 -20.79
N GLU A 173 7.12 -6.13 -20.90
CA GLU A 173 6.95 -5.22 -22.03
C GLU A 173 7.74 -5.64 -23.27
N THR A 174 8.89 -6.30 -23.06
CA THR A 174 9.81 -6.73 -24.13
C THR A 174 9.54 -8.16 -24.61
N ARG A 175 8.71 -8.91 -23.89
CA ARG A 175 8.33 -10.29 -24.25
C ARG A 175 7.58 -10.32 -25.58
N GLY A 176 7.97 -11.22 -26.49
CA GLY A 176 7.20 -11.54 -27.69
C GLY A 176 5.89 -12.26 -27.32
N GLY A 177 4.83 -12.04 -28.12
CA GLY A 177 3.52 -12.65 -27.90
C GLY A 177 2.63 -11.90 -26.90
N THR A 178 1.90 -12.61 -26.05
CA THR A 178 1.00 -12.00 -25.08
C THR A 178 1.79 -11.32 -23.96
N LYS A 179 1.54 -10.02 -23.77
CA LYS A 179 2.14 -9.24 -22.68
C LYS A 179 1.37 -9.37 -21.35
N ARG A 180 0.70 -10.49 -21.14
CA ARG A 180 0.02 -10.76 -19.86
C ARG A 180 1.07 -11.04 -18.78
N PRO A 181 0.95 -10.42 -17.61
CA PRO A 181 1.80 -10.72 -16.47
C PRO A 181 1.76 -12.20 -16.07
N GLN A 182 2.91 -12.75 -15.71
CA GLN A 182 3.08 -14.10 -15.19
C GLN A 182 3.77 -14.00 -13.83
N LEU A 183 3.67 -15.05 -13.01
CA LEU A 183 4.33 -15.10 -11.69
C LEU A 183 5.85 -14.87 -11.81
N SER A 184 6.49 -15.41 -12.83
CA SER A 184 7.91 -15.17 -13.12
C SER A 184 8.28 -13.69 -13.38
N ASP A 185 7.31 -12.83 -13.60
CA ASP A 185 7.53 -11.39 -13.79
C ASP A 185 7.65 -10.62 -12.45
N LEU A 186 7.36 -11.28 -11.33
CA LEU A 186 7.69 -10.85 -9.96
C LEU A 186 9.18 -10.98 -9.64
N ARG A 187 10.03 -10.95 -10.60
CA ARG A 187 11.37 -11.49 -10.81
C ARG A 187 12.45 -11.09 -9.81
N GLU A 188 12.26 -10.16 -8.92
CA GLU A 188 13.28 -9.85 -7.89
C GLU A 188 13.19 -10.77 -6.67
N SER A 189 12.26 -11.76 -6.70
CA SER A 189 12.26 -12.84 -5.70
C SER A 189 11.30 -13.96 -6.06
N GLY A 190 11.82 -15.13 -6.41
CA GLY A 190 11.06 -16.38 -6.38
C GLY A 190 10.42 -16.66 -5.00
N ALA A 191 10.88 -15.99 -3.97
CA ALA A 191 10.31 -16.05 -2.63
C ALA A 191 8.93 -15.37 -2.52
N ILE A 192 8.68 -14.25 -3.21
CA ILE A 192 7.34 -13.62 -3.21
C ILE A 192 6.29 -14.60 -3.72
N GLU A 193 6.63 -15.37 -4.77
CA GLU A 193 5.73 -16.38 -5.34
C GLU A 193 5.42 -17.51 -4.36
N GLN A 194 6.38 -17.86 -3.50
CA GLN A 194 6.22 -18.93 -2.50
C GLN A 194 5.54 -18.46 -1.21
N ASP A 195 5.73 -17.19 -0.83
CA ASP A 195 5.22 -16.63 0.43
C ASP A 195 3.79 -16.07 0.30
N ALA A 196 3.36 -15.72 -0.92
CA ALA A 196 2.02 -15.18 -1.20
C ALA A 196 0.95 -16.28 -1.19
N ASP A 197 -0.27 -15.91 -0.79
CA ASP A 197 -1.47 -16.79 -0.74
C ASP A 197 -2.38 -16.67 -1.95
#